data_588d907f034554da9d640e99ce497052
#
_entry.id   588d907f034554da9d640e99ce497052
#
_cell.length_a   1.000
_cell.length_b   1.000
_cell.length_c   1.000
_cell.angle_alpha   90.00
_cell.angle_beta   90.00
_cell.angle_gamma   90.00
#
_symmetry.space_group_name_H-M   'P 1'
#
loop_
_entity.id
_entity.type
_entity.pdbx_description
1 polymer ?
#
loop_
_entity_poly.entity_id
_entity_poly.type
_entity_poly.pdbx_seq_one_letter_code
_entity_poly.pdbx_strand_id
1 'polypeptide(L)'
;VSGVSDAQIQAVLDQYETDWNNWPTHLGAPFYDLDNDGVYEPADGETPGVANADQVIWYVASDADVGATAALYGCTPIGLEIQYTLWGYNQPGAALGQIVFKNVRILNKGSEDLTDAYISLWSDPDIGDFTNDFVGVDTTLSLMFSYNGVADDGDYSAYGLAPAAAGYDFFAGPIVESPGDTAIFNLKKRPGYKNLPASSFGYFVAGGV
;
A
#
# COMPACT_ATOMS: atom_id res chain seq x y z
N VAL A 1 27.40 -8.02 -12.60
CA VAL A 1 27.56 -8.96 -11.49
C VAL A 1 28.50 -10.08 -11.99
N SER A 2 29.75 -10.14 -11.49
CA SER A 2 30.72 -11.16 -11.90
C SER A 2 30.24 -12.53 -11.39
N GLY A 3 30.12 -13.52 -12.31
CA GLY A 3 29.78 -14.90 -11.98
C GLY A 3 28.41 -15.39 -12.46
N VAL A 4 27.61 -14.54 -13.12
CA VAL A 4 26.33 -14.94 -13.72
C VAL A 4 26.56 -15.26 -15.19
N SER A 5 26.12 -16.43 -15.66
CA SER A 5 26.23 -16.82 -17.07
C SER A 5 25.09 -16.22 -17.91
N ASP A 6 25.29 -16.09 -19.21
CA ASP A 6 24.27 -15.64 -20.16
C ASP A 6 23.01 -16.52 -20.10
N ALA A 7 23.17 -17.82 -19.90
CA ALA A 7 22.06 -18.74 -19.75
C ALA A 7 21.21 -18.46 -18.48
N GLN A 8 21.86 -18.05 -17.38
CA GLN A 8 21.13 -17.65 -16.17
C GLN A 8 20.40 -16.32 -16.35
N ILE A 9 21.01 -15.37 -17.07
CA ILE A 9 20.35 -14.11 -17.42
C ILE A 9 19.13 -14.38 -18.30
N GLN A 10 19.30 -15.22 -19.35
CA GLN A 10 18.21 -15.55 -20.26
C GLN A 10 17.06 -16.25 -19.52
N ALA A 11 17.35 -17.19 -18.62
CA ALA A 11 16.31 -17.86 -17.82
C ALA A 11 15.49 -16.88 -16.96
N VAL A 12 16.11 -15.83 -16.42
CA VAL A 12 15.41 -14.78 -15.68
C VAL A 12 14.52 -13.95 -16.63
N LEU A 13 15.00 -13.60 -17.81
CA LEU A 13 14.22 -12.87 -18.80
C LEU A 13 13.00 -13.68 -19.29
N ASP A 14 13.20 -14.96 -19.56
CA ASP A 14 12.13 -15.88 -19.98
C ASP A 14 11.06 -16.02 -18.87
N GLN A 15 11.49 -16.02 -17.60
CA GLN A 15 10.57 -16.04 -16.47
C GLN A 15 9.77 -14.73 -16.38
N TYR A 16 10.41 -13.57 -16.54
CA TYR A 16 9.71 -12.29 -16.57
C TYR A 16 8.67 -12.21 -17.69
N GLU A 17 9.01 -12.70 -18.90
CA GLU A 17 8.07 -12.76 -20.01
C GLU A 17 6.88 -13.67 -19.70
N THR A 18 7.16 -14.82 -19.08
CA THR A 18 6.14 -15.75 -18.64
C THR A 18 5.20 -15.12 -17.59
N ASP A 19 5.77 -14.46 -16.58
CA ASP A 19 5.02 -13.82 -15.50
C ASP A 19 4.19 -12.64 -16.01
N TRP A 20 4.76 -11.86 -16.95
CA TRP A 20 4.06 -10.77 -17.61
C TRP A 20 2.84 -11.26 -18.37
N ASN A 21 2.99 -12.28 -19.20
CA ASN A 21 1.90 -12.84 -20.00
C ASN A 21 0.83 -13.56 -19.17
N ASN A 22 1.21 -14.06 -17.98
CA ASN A 22 0.31 -14.77 -17.07
C ASN A 22 -0.02 -13.96 -15.81
N TRP A 23 -0.01 -12.62 -15.90
CA TRP A 23 -0.32 -11.75 -14.78
C TRP A 23 -1.66 -12.14 -14.13
N PRO A 24 -1.73 -12.36 -12.80
CA PRO A 24 -2.86 -13.06 -12.17
C PRO A 24 -4.07 -12.13 -11.93
N THR A 25 -4.59 -11.51 -12.97
CA THR A 25 -5.74 -10.59 -12.92
C THR A 25 -7.00 -11.26 -12.39
N HIS A 26 -7.16 -12.55 -12.66
CA HIS A 26 -8.27 -13.37 -12.13
C HIS A 26 -8.24 -13.51 -10.59
N LEU A 27 -7.08 -13.28 -9.94
CA LEU A 27 -6.93 -13.20 -8.50
C LEU A 27 -7.08 -11.78 -7.95
N GLY A 28 -7.20 -10.78 -8.82
CA GLY A 28 -7.38 -9.39 -8.45
C GLY A 28 -6.14 -8.52 -8.63
N ALA A 29 -5.07 -9.04 -9.24
CA ALA A 29 -3.90 -8.25 -9.59
C ALA A 29 -4.28 -7.10 -10.54
N PRO A 30 -3.85 -5.86 -10.27
CA PRO A 30 -4.19 -4.72 -11.11
C PRO A 30 -3.44 -4.78 -12.44
N PHE A 31 -4.06 -4.24 -13.49
CA PHE A 31 -3.44 -4.05 -14.79
C PHE A 31 -3.97 -2.77 -15.44
N TYR A 32 -3.23 -2.27 -16.41
CA TYR A 32 -3.65 -1.12 -17.20
C TYR A 32 -4.54 -1.62 -18.36
N ASP A 33 -5.81 -1.57 -18.12
CA ASP A 33 -6.92 -1.97 -18.99
C ASP A 33 -7.16 -0.83 -20.00
N LEU A 34 -6.71 -1.01 -21.24
CA LEU A 34 -6.70 0.04 -22.27
C LEU A 34 -8.07 0.30 -22.85
N ASP A 35 -8.85 -0.73 -23.08
CA ASP A 35 -10.18 -0.65 -23.70
C ASP A 35 -11.34 -0.72 -22.69
N ASN A 36 -11.01 -0.97 -21.41
CA ASN A 36 -11.94 -1.07 -20.29
C ASN A 36 -12.90 -2.26 -20.37
N ASP A 37 -12.47 -3.37 -20.93
CA ASP A 37 -13.26 -4.59 -21.01
C ASP A 37 -13.04 -5.51 -19.78
N GLY A 38 -11.99 -5.28 -18.98
CA GLY A 38 -11.67 -6.01 -17.77
C GLY A 38 -10.92 -7.33 -18.01
N VAL A 39 -10.47 -7.59 -19.23
CA VAL A 39 -9.65 -8.74 -19.61
C VAL A 39 -8.22 -8.28 -19.81
N TYR A 40 -7.25 -9.07 -19.36
CA TYR A 40 -5.83 -8.74 -19.55
C TYR A 40 -5.31 -9.29 -20.87
N GLU A 41 -4.94 -8.42 -21.78
CA GLU A 41 -4.50 -8.73 -23.15
C GLU A 41 -3.14 -8.08 -23.43
N PRO A 42 -2.03 -8.70 -22.93
CA PRO A 42 -0.70 -8.12 -23.10
C PRO A 42 -0.26 -7.98 -24.56
N ALA A 43 -0.82 -8.79 -25.47
CA ALA A 43 -0.56 -8.70 -26.90
C ALA A 43 -1.11 -7.38 -27.52
N ASP A 44 -2.13 -6.79 -26.92
CA ASP A 44 -2.75 -5.54 -27.37
C ASP A 44 -2.15 -4.31 -26.66
N GLY A 45 -1.10 -4.53 -25.85
CA GLY A 45 -0.33 -3.46 -25.23
C GLY A 45 -0.72 -3.15 -23.78
N GLU A 46 -1.56 -3.97 -23.20
CA GLU A 46 -1.89 -3.86 -21.79
C GLU A 46 -0.71 -4.31 -20.90
N THR A 47 -0.60 -3.71 -19.73
CA THR A 47 0.55 -3.91 -18.85
C THR A 47 0.12 -4.25 -17.44
N PRO A 48 0.86 -5.13 -16.73
CA PRO A 48 0.66 -5.36 -15.30
C PRO A 48 0.75 -4.07 -14.49
N GLY A 49 -0.04 -3.98 -13.43
CA GLY A 49 0.10 -2.94 -12.41
C GLY A 49 -0.75 -1.69 -12.67
N VAL A 50 -0.20 -0.53 -12.35
CA VAL A 50 -0.87 0.77 -12.39
C VAL A 50 -0.30 1.60 -13.53
N ALA A 51 -1.17 2.21 -14.32
CA ALA A 51 -0.78 3.02 -15.47
C ALA A 51 0.25 4.10 -15.13
N ASN A 52 1.31 4.17 -15.93
CA ASN A 52 2.41 5.14 -15.80
C ASN A 52 3.21 5.06 -14.49
N ALA A 53 3.03 4.05 -13.66
CA ALA A 53 3.88 3.82 -12.52
C ALA A 53 5.22 3.20 -12.98
N ASP A 54 6.33 3.67 -12.40
CA ASP A 54 7.66 3.12 -12.72
C ASP A 54 7.92 1.79 -12.00
N GLN A 55 7.28 1.60 -10.85
CA GLN A 55 7.33 0.34 -10.10
C GLN A 55 5.99 0.07 -9.46
N VAL A 56 5.53 -1.18 -9.54
CA VAL A 56 4.33 -1.68 -8.87
C VAL A 56 4.66 -2.98 -8.16
N ILE A 57 4.17 -3.10 -6.93
CA ILE A 57 4.20 -4.35 -6.15
C ILE A 57 2.76 -4.71 -5.81
N TRP A 58 2.36 -5.94 -6.14
CA TRP A 58 1.08 -6.48 -5.73
C TRP A 58 1.28 -7.79 -4.97
N TYR A 59 0.58 -7.92 -3.85
CA TYR A 59 0.59 -9.16 -3.06
C TYR A 59 -0.72 -9.31 -2.28
N VAL A 60 -0.95 -10.55 -1.82
CA VAL A 60 -2.14 -10.93 -1.07
C VAL A 60 -1.72 -11.47 0.29
N ALA A 61 -2.43 -11.03 1.33
CA ALA A 61 -2.36 -11.59 2.68
C ALA A 61 -3.73 -12.18 3.06
N SER A 62 -3.72 -13.20 3.90
CA SER A 62 -4.95 -13.84 4.38
C SER A 62 -4.77 -14.28 5.82
N ASP A 63 -5.85 -14.26 6.58
CA ASP A 63 -5.92 -14.82 7.93
C ASP A 63 -6.28 -16.32 7.96
N ALA A 64 -6.32 -16.98 6.81
CA ALA A 64 -6.78 -18.37 6.68
C ALA A 64 -5.90 -19.41 7.42
N ASP A 65 -4.62 -19.09 7.68
CA ASP A 65 -3.75 -19.92 8.50
C ASP A 65 -4.04 -19.68 9.99
N VAL A 66 -4.76 -20.61 10.60
CA VAL A 66 -5.15 -20.54 12.03
C VAL A 66 -3.95 -20.44 12.97
N GLY A 67 -2.88 -21.18 12.67
CA GLY A 67 -1.66 -21.19 13.50
C GLY A 67 -0.91 -19.87 13.44
N ALA A 68 -0.69 -19.35 12.25
CA ALA A 68 -0.03 -18.07 12.03
C ALA A 68 -0.86 -16.91 12.61
N THR A 69 -2.18 -16.91 12.39
CA THR A 69 -3.08 -15.86 12.89
C THR A 69 -3.11 -15.85 14.42
N ALA A 70 -3.20 -17.02 15.06
CA ALA A 70 -3.15 -17.10 16.51
C ALA A 70 -1.81 -16.67 17.08
N ALA A 71 -0.69 -17.02 16.43
CA ALA A 71 0.64 -16.67 16.90
C ALA A 71 0.96 -15.16 16.75
N LEU A 72 0.49 -14.55 15.65
CA LEU A 72 0.79 -13.13 15.34
C LEU A 72 -0.18 -12.15 16.01
N TYR A 73 -1.46 -12.51 16.07
CA TYR A 73 -2.52 -11.57 16.47
C TYR A 73 -3.30 -12.02 17.70
N GLY A 74 -3.06 -13.24 18.21
CA GLY A 74 -3.76 -13.76 19.38
C GLY A 74 -5.26 -14.02 19.17
N CYS A 75 -5.72 -14.13 17.93
CA CYS A 75 -7.14 -14.32 17.60
C CYS A 75 -7.34 -15.49 16.61
N THR A 76 -8.59 -15.85 16.39
CA THR A 76 -8.97 -16.79 15.34
C THR A 76 -9.19 -16.07 14.02
N PRO A 77 -9.01 -16.75 12.86
CA PRO A 77 -9.38 -16.19 11.56
C PRO A 77 -10.84 -15.77 11.49
N ILE A 78 -11.10 -14.69 10.80
CA ILE A 78 -12.46 -14.20 10.47
C ILE A 78 -12.77 -14.29 8.98
N GLY A 79 -11.83 -14.83 8.19
CA GLY A 79 -11.98 -15.07 6.76
C GLY A 79 -11.66 -13.86 5.90
N LEU A 80 -10.62 -13.12 6.23
CA LEU A 80 -10.18 -11.98 5.42
C LEU A 80 -9.13 -12.36 4.38
N GLU A 81 -9.28 -11.80 3.19
CA GLU A 81 -8.23 -11.68 2.19
C GLU A 81 -7.96 -10.19 1.97
N ILE A 82 -6.70 -9.80 2.06
CA ILE A 82 -6.28 -8.41 1.89
C ILE A 82 -5.31 -8.35 0.71
N GLN A 83 -5.69 -7.62 -0.32
CA GLN A 83 -4.87 -7.39 -1.50
C GLN A 83 -4.23 -6.01 -1.40
N TYR A 84 -2.92 -5.97 -1.53
CA TYR A 84 -2.13 -4.75 -1.48
C TYR A 84 -1.56 -4.44 -2.85
N THR A 85 -1.75 -3.21 -3.30
CA THR A 85 -1.04 -2.64 -4.45
C THR A 85 -0.25 -1.44 -3.96
N LEU A 86 1.08 -1.47 -4.12
CA LEU A 86 1.95 -0.33 -3.87
C LEU A 86 2.56 0.11 -5.18
N TRP A 87 2.69 1.42 -5.40
CA TRP A 87 3.36 1.93 -6.58
C TRP A 87 4.05 3.26 -6.32
N GLY A 88 5.01 3.57 -7.16
CA GLY A 88 5.78 4.80 -7.10
C GLY A 88 6.26 5.26 -8.47
N TYR A 89 6.81 6.47 -8.46
CA TYR A 89 7.27 7.14 -9.67
C TYR A 89 8.74 7.56 -9.53
N ASN A 90 9.54 7.28 -10.54
CA ASN A 90 10.93 7.71 -10.59
C ASN A 90 11.04 9.17 -11.03
N GLN A 91 10.72 10.08 -10.12
CA GLN A 91 10.80 11.53 -10.33
C GLN A 91 11.67 12.18 -9.25
N PRO A 92 13.00 11.95 -9.27
CA PRO A 92 13.90 12.51 -8.29
C PRO A 92 13.85 14.05 -8.34
N GLY A 93 13.72 14.68 -7.18
CA GLY A 93 13.60 16.14 -7.04
C GLY A 93 12.19 16.71 -7.22
N ALA A 94 11.19 15.88 -7.54
CA ALA A 94 9.79 16.26 -7.50
C ALA A 94 9.09 15.64 -6.29
N ALA A 95 8.02 16.28 -5.81
CA ALA A 95 7.23 15.75 -4.70
C ALA A 95 6.70 14.33 -4.97
N LEU A 96 6.29 14.05 -6.21
CA LEU A 96 5.78 12.75 -6.62
C LEU A 96 6.81 11.62 -6.45
N GLY A 97 8.11 11.91 -6.60
CA GLY A 97 9.18 10.94 -6.38
C GLY A 97 9.47 10.63 -4.90
N GLN A 98 8.83 11.34 -3.97
CA GLN A 98 8.93 11.14 -2.53
C GLN A 98 7.69 10.40 -1.96
N ILE A 99 6.78 9.96 -2.83
CA ILE A 99 5.50 9.34 -2.43
C ILE A 99 5.46 7.90 -2.89
N VAL A 100 5.12 7.00 -1.98
CA VAL A 100 4.68 5.64 -2.29
C VAL A 100 3.18 5.58 -2.09
N PHE A 101 2.46 5.26 -3.14
CA PHE A 101 1.02 5.07 -3.09
C PHE A 101 0.69 3.65 -2.66
N LYS A 102 -0.41 3.49 -1.93
CA LYS A 102 -0.89 2.19 -1.45
C LYS A 102 -2.40 2.10 -1.65
N ASN A 103 -2.84 1.08 -2.36
CA ASN A 103 -4.24 0.68 -2.42
C ASN A 103 -4.41 -0.61 -1.63
N VAL A 104 -5.41 -0.65 -0.75
CA VAL A 104 -5.74 -1.83 0.06
C VAL A 104 -7.16 -2.26 -0.26
N ARG A 105 -7.32 -3.47 -0.76
CA ARG A 105 -8.61 -4.08 -1.04
C ARG A 105 -8.84 -5.20 -0.04
N ILE A 106 -9.89 -5.09 0.77
CA ILE A 106 -10.27 -6.07 1.77
C ILE A 106 -11.47 -6.85 1.26
N LEU A 107 -11.34 -8.17 1.23
CA LEU A 107 -12.39 -9.08 0.81
C LEU A 107 -12.78 -9.97 2.00
N ASN A 108 -14.06 -9.99 2.30
CA ASN A 108 -14.62 -10.98 3.22
C ASN A 108 -14.82 -12.30 2.46
N LYS A 109 -14.00 -13.29 2.78
CA LYS A 109 -14.09 -14.68 2.28
C LYS A 109 -14.76 -15.60 3.30
N GLY A 110 -15.06 -15.07 4.51
CA GLY A 110 -15.80 -15.80 5.53
C GLY A 110 -17.28 -15.93 5.20
N SER A 111 -17.99 -16.66 6.04
CA SER A 111 -19.45 -16.88 5.92
C SER A 111 -20.28 -15.82 6.63
N GLU A 112 -19.66 -15.05 7.51
CA GLU A 112 -20.34 -14.09 8.38
C GLU A 112 -20.20 -12.66 7.86
N ASP A 113 -21.25 -11.88 8.02
CA ASP A 113 -21.20 -10.43 7.78
C ASP A 113 -20.38 -9.75 8.89
N LEU A 114 -19.48 -8.85 8.51
CA LEU A 114 -18.72 -8.04 9.46
C LEU A 114 -19.46 -6.73 9.73
N THR A 115 -20.10 -6.64 10.88
CA THR A 115 -20.80 -5.44 11.34
C THR A 115 -19.88 -4.61 12.24
N ASP A 116 -20.06 -3.28 12.23
CA ASP A 116 -19.28 -2.33 13.03
C ASP A 116 -17.75 -2.50 12.86
N ALA A 117 -17.32 -2.76 11.62
CA ALA A 117 -15.90 -2.97 11.28
C ALA A 117 -15.15 -1.64 11.25
N TYR A 118 -13.97 -1.62 11.84
CA TYR A 118 -13.03 -0.50 11.80
C TYR A 118 -11.76 -0.93 11.06
N ILE A 119 -11.29 -0.08 10.18
CA ILE A 119 -10.05 -0.27 9.43
C ILE A 119 -9.05 0.76 9.92
N SER A 120 -7.89 0.31 10.38
CA SER A 120 -6.79 1.19 10.78
C SER A 120 -5.54 0.94 9.96
N LEU A 121 -4.80 2.00 9.69
CA LEU A 121 -3.41 1.92 9.23
C LEU A 121 -2.52 2.06 10.45
N TRP A 122 -1.76 1.01 10.75
CA TRP A 122 -0.74 1.03 11.79
C TRP A 122 0.63 1.20 11.14
N SER A 123 1.48 2.01 11.75
CA SER A 123 2.84 2.25 11.28
C SER A 123 3.76 2.52 12.47
N ASP A 124 5.01 2.08 12.36
CA ASP A 124 6.08 2.25 13.31
C ASP A 124 7.32 2.77 12.54
N PRO A 125 7.32 4.05 12.20
CA PRO A 125 8.41 4.66 11.46
C PRO A 125 9.52 5.07 12.41
N ASP A 126 10.70 4.52 12.23
CA ASP A 126 11.93 4.97 12.88
C ASP A 126 12.59 6.05 12.01
N ILE A 127 12.63 7.28 12.50
CA ILE A 127 13.23 8.43 11.79
C ILE A 127 14.63 8.72 12.38
N GLY A 128 15.62 7.94 11.95
CA GLY A 128 16.97 8.00 12.53
C GLY A 128 16.99 7.42 13.95
N ASP A 129 17.34 8.23 14.94
CA ASP A 129 17.26 7.83 16.35
C ASP A 129 15.80 7.81 16.81
N PHE A 130 15.17 6.64 16.75
CA PHE A 130 13.77 6.44 17.11
C PHE A 130 13.39 6.91 18.53
N THR A 131 14.38 7.11 19.42
CA THR A 131 14.13 7.48 20.82
C THR A 131 13.68 8.92 20.99
N ASN A 132 13.83 9.75 19.97
CA ASN A 132 13.48 11.17 20.01
C ASN A 132 12.42 11.57 18.96
N ASP A 133 11.77 10.60 18.31
CA ASP A 133 10.74 10.84 17.32
C ASP A 133 9.43 11.35 17.94
N PHE A 134 8.79 12.25 17.22
CA PHE A 134 7.45 12.74 17.52
C PHE A 134 6.48 12.39 16.41
N VAL A 135 5.21 12.25 16.78
CA VAL A 135 4.10 12.02 15.86
C VAL A 135 3.05 13.12 16.00
N GLY A 136 2.35 13.38 14.92
CA GLY A 136 1.28 14.34 14.88
C GLY A 136 0.22 13.98 13.83
N VAL A 137 -0.87 14.73 13.82
CA VAL A 137 -1.94 14.59 12.86
C VAL A 137 -2.46 15.95 12.41
N ASP A 138 -2.66 16.10 11.11
CA ASP A 138 -3.50 17.16 10.55
C ASP A 138 -4.86 16.56 10.20
N THR A 139 -5.86 16.90 11.00
CA THR A 139 -7.22 16.35 10.85
C THR A 139 -7.93 16.88 9.62
N THR A 140 -7.52 18.04 9.08
CA THR A 140 -8.14 18.63 7.89
C THR A 140 -7.66 17.92 6.61
N LEU A 141 -6.43 17.42 6.64
CA LEU A 141 -5.83 16.67 5.54
C LEU A 141 -5.96 15.15 5.69
N SER A 142 -6.43 14.66 6.86
CA SER A 142 -6.38 13.23 7.22
C SER A 142 -4.93 12.67 7.15
N LEU A 143 -3.96 13.50 7.47
CA LEU A 143 -2.54 13.24 7.40
C LEU A 143 -1.96 12.94 8.78
N MET A 144 -1.44 11.76 8.98
CA MET A 144 -0.57 11.40 10.11
C MET A 144 0.89 11.63 9.68
N PHE A 145 1.72 12.13 10.58
CA PHE A 145 3.14 12.33 10.28
C PHE A 145 4.03 12.03 11.50
N SER A 146 5.27 11.62 11.19
CA SER A 146 6.35 11.43 12.15
C SER A 146 7.55 12.26 11.73
N TYR A 147 8.25 12.81 12.71
CA TYR A 147 9.41 13.65 12.49
C TYR A 147 10.38 13.56 13.66
N ASN A 148 11.66 13.79 13.40
CA ASN A 148 12.70 13.79 14.40
C ASN A 148 12.55 15.00 15.34
N GLY A 149 12.64 14.76 16.64
CA GLY A 149 12.47 15.78 17.69
C GLY A 149 13.65 16.73 17.87
N VAL A 150 14.78 16.46 17.20
CA VAL A 150 15.98 17.31 17.23
C VAL A 150 16.38 17.71 15.80
N ALA A 151 17.02 18.87 15.68
CA ALA A 151 17.43 19.40 14.38
C ALA A 151 18.67 18.69 13.79
N ASP A 152 19.42 17.99 14.61
CA ASP A 152 20.64 17.27 14.25
C ASP A 152 20.57 15.85 14.80
N ASP A 153 20.40 14.91 13.92
CA ASP A 153 20.31 13.49 14.21
C ASP A 153 21.57 12.78 13.71
N GLY A 154 22.19 11.95 14.55
CA GLY A 154 23.47 11.31 14.27
C GLY A 154 23.46 10.42 13.03
N ASP A 155 22.34 9.75 12.77
CA ASP A 155 22.19 8.84 11.62
C ASP A 155 22.13 9.60 10.30
N TYR A 156 21.56 10.79 10.28
CA TYR A 156 21.49 11.65 9.09
C TYR A 156 22.72 12.54 8.95
N SER A 157 23.20 13.14 10.04
CA SER A 157 24.33 14.06 10.02
C SER A 157 25.64 13.39 9.60
N ALA A 158 25.79 12.08 9.86
CA ALA A 158 26.92 11.30 9.35
C ALA A 158 27.04 11.33 7.81
N TYR A 159 25.94 11.60 7.10
CA TYR A 159 25.89 11.74 5.65
C TYR A 159 25.71 13.19 5.20
N GLY A 160 25.78 14.16 6.11
CA GLY A 160 25.57 15.58 5.81
C GLY A 160 24.11 15.91 5.46
N LEU A 161 23.16 15.11 5.93
CA LEU A 161 21.73 15.27 5.67
C LEU A 161 21.02 15.81 6.92
N ALA A 162 19.95 16.57 6.70
CA ALA A 162 18.97 16.89 7.74
C ALA A 162 18.09 15.67 8.03
N PRO A 163 17.55 15.54 9.26
CA PRO A 163 16.59 14.49 9.58
C PRO A 163 15.40 14.50 8.63
N ALA A 164 14.93 13.30 8.28
CA ALA A 164 13.73 13.12 7.45
C ALA A 164 12.45 13.32 8.25
N ALA A 165 11.33 13.37 7.55
CA ALA A 165 9.99 13.20 8.10
C ALA A 165 9.22 12.22 7.22
N ALA A 166 8.33 11.45 7.81
CA ALA A 166 7.42 10.55 7.10
C ALA A 166 5.98 11.00 7.29
N GLY A 167 5.15 10.85 6.26
CA GLY A 167 3.73 11.17 6.32
C GLY A 167 2.89 10.04 5.74
N TYR A 168 1.69 9.87 6.30
CA TYR A 168 0.70 8.88 5.90
C TYR A 168 -0.60 9.61 5.64
N ASP A 169 -0.90 9.84 4.36
CA ASP A 169 -2.11 10.53 3.93
C ASP A 169 -3.19 9.52 3.56
N PHE A 170 -4.38 9.72 4.08
CA PHE A 170 -5.52 8.85 3.87
C PHE A 170 -6.44 9.42 2.78
N PHE A 171 -6.00 9.35 1.52
CA PHE A 171 -6.68 9.97 0.38
C PHE A 171 -8.11 9.47 0.16
N ALA A 172 -8.34 8.18 0.35
CA ALA A 172 -9.63 7.57 0.06
C ALA A 172 -9.88 6.38 0.99
N GLY A 173 -10.73 6.57 1.97
CA GLY A 173 -11.17 5.53 2.88
C GLY A 173 -12.23 4.60 2.29
N PRO A 174 -12.82 3.72 3.12
CA PRO A 174 -13.94 2.88 2.73
C PRO A 174 -15.07 3.69 2.10
N ILE A 175 -15.83 3.07 1.21
CA ILE A 175 -16.94 3.73 0.54
C ILE A 175 -18.27 3.42 1.22
N VAL A 176 -19.15 4.42 1.25
CA VAL A 176 -20.56 4.26 1.65
C VAL A 176 -21.46 4.85 0.58
N GLU A 177 -22.70 4.37 0.51
CA GLU A 177 -23.69 4.94 -0.39
C GLU A 177 -23.92 6.42 -0.10
N SER A 178 -23.90 7.24 -1.15
CA SER A 178 -24.15 8.69 -1.07
C SER A 178 -24.62 9.17 -2.45
N PRO A 179 -25.95 9.20 -2.68
CA PRO A 179 -26.50 9.63 -3.97
C PRO A 179 -26.05 11.05 -4.34
N GLY A 180 -25.50 11.21 -5.54
CA GLY A 180 -24.97 12.48 -6.04
C GLY A 180 -23.46 12.64 -5.89
N ASP A 181 -22.81 11.85 -5.05
CA ASP A 181 -21.35 11.83 -4.88
C ASP A 181 -20.67 10.84 -5.82
N THR A 182 -19.33 10.90 -5.88
CA THR A 182 -18.50 9.94 -6.59
C THR A 182 -17.28 9.59 -5.76
N ALA A 183 -17.19 8.34 -5.33
CA ALA A 183 -16.06 7.79 -4.62
C ALA A 183 -14.96 7.31 -5.56
N ILE A 184 -13.76 7.09 -4.99
CA ILE A 184 -12.71 6.27 -5.59
C ILE A 184 -12.76 4.89 -4.93
N PHE A 185 -12.90 3.86 -5.74
CA PHE A 185 -12.91 2.48 -5.29
C PHE A 185 -12.09 1.62 -6.26
N ASN A 186 -11.10 0.92 -5.72
CA ASN A 186 -10.16 0.11 -6.52
C ASN A 186 -9.59 0.88 -7.72
N LEU A 187 -9.09 2.09 -7.48
CA LEU A 187 -8.49 3.02 -8.45
C LEU A 187 -9.44 3.53 -9.55
N LYS A 188 -10.73 3.21 -9.48
CA LYS A 188 -11.77 3.63 -10.45
C LYS A 188 -12.81 4.53 -9.76
N LYS A 189 -13.41 5.45 -10.52
CA LYS A 189 -14.53 6.28 -10.04
C LYS A 189 -15.79 5.43 -9.87
N ARG A 190 -16.47 5.61 -8.72
CA ARG A 190 -17.73 4.94 -8.41
C ARG A 190 -18.82 5.96 -8.08
N PRO A 191 -19.69 6.29 -9.02
CA PRO A 191 -20.83 7.20 -8.79
C PRO A 191 -21.83 6.62 -7.77
N GLY A 192 -22.50 7.50 -7.00
CA GLY A 192 -23.47 7.14 -5.99
C GLY A 192 -22.86 6.74 -4.64
N TYR A 193 -21.56 6.89 -4.47
CA TYR A 193 -20.82 6.59 -3.25
C TYR A 193 -19.88 7.74 -2.87
N LYS A 194 -19.53 7.83 -1.59
CA LYS A 194 -18.44 8.70 -1.10
C LYS A 194 -17.43 7.89 -0.30
N ASN A 195 -16.19 8.36 -0.26
CA ASN A 195 -15.17 7.82 0.63
C ASN A 195 -15.33 8.41 2.03
N LEU A 196 -15.18 7.57 3.05
CA LEU A 196 -15.13 8.02 4.44
C LEU A 196 -13.74 8.59 4.74
N PRO A 197 -13.64 9.72 5.47
CA PRO A 197 -12.37 10.26 5.93
C PRO A 197 -11.83 9.41 7.10
N ALA A 198 -10.57 9.68 7.50
CA ALA A 198 -10.06 9.19 8.77
C ALA A 198 -10.92 9.75 9.92
N SER A 199 -11.33 8.90 10.84
CA SER A 199 -12.25 9.26 11.93
C SER A 199 -11.56 9.42 13.28
N SER A 200 -10.37 8.82 13.45
CA SER A 200 -9.58 8.92 14.68
C SER A 200 -8.10 8.69 14.40
N PHE A 201 -7.28 9.19 15.31
CA PHE A 201 -5.85 9.00 15.36
C PHE A 201 -5.46 8.55 16.76
N GLY A 202 -4.54 7.60 16.84
CA GLY A 202 -3.95 7.16 18.09
C GLY A 202 -2.45 6.99 17.94
N TYR A 203 -1.71 7.11 19.03
CA TYR A 203 -0.28 6.82 19.06
C TYR A 203 0.06 6.06 20.32
N PHE A 204 1.14 5.29 20.25
CA PHE A 204 1.72 4.57 21.38
C PHE A 204 3.06 5.21 21.72
N VAL A 205 3.30 5.40 23.01
CA VAL A 205 4.61 5.88 23.47
C VAL A 205 5.53 4.67 23.61
N ALA A 206 6.80 4.81 23.29
CA ALA A 206 7.78 3.74 23.45
C ALA A 206 7.77 3.19 24.89
N GLY A 207 7.60 1.86 25.03
CA GLY A 207 7.50 1.19 26.32
C GLY A 207 6.15 1.32 27.05
N GLY A 208 5.15 1.95 26.44
CA GLY A 208 3.77 2.00 26.95
C GLY A 208 2.88 0.98 26.24
N VAL A 209 2.33 0.02 26.96
CA VAL A 209 1.22 -0.84 26.54
C VAL A 209 0.02 -0.44 27.36
#